data_29b0418a715ca7d0e25afac70d4a4508
#
_entry.id   29b0418a715ca7d0e25afac70d4a4508
#
_cell.length_a   1.000
_cell.length_b   1.000
_cell.length_c   1.000
_cell.angle_alpha   90.00
_cell.angle_beta   90.00
_cell.angle_gamma   90.00
#
_symmetry.space_group_name_H-M   'P 1'
#
loop_
_entity.id
_entity.type
_entity.pdbx_description
1 polymer ?
#
loop_
_entity_poly.entity_id
_entity_poly.type
_entity_poly.pdbx_seq_one_letter_code
_entity_poly.pdbx_strand_id
1 'polypeptide(L)'
;MRAIPIAGAAVTAAIINVALAGWYFTSGSGKSSSLTEESAIPSSSQTTVVRPDLAAPETTGTIAKPLLARVEPASPPPVPRAAAPKCPPATLGVSRRVEIDTTAGPGFGFQHFKTYDFLEPGEVVLTFDDGPWPNNTPAVLAALAAQCVKATFFIIGKHAIWHPRILKQIAAQGHTIGTHTWSHVDLTKKTVAERTDEIEKGVSIVNLLIGGGAAPFFRFPTLRHPPETVEYLGQRNIASFSADIDSLDFKIKNPDAIVAGLLANLKKRGKGILLMHDFQHATAVALPQLLEQLRINGYRVVHLQPKEPVRALADYDALVARELKGSGSVADARPAANAVRTITRRAD
;
A
#
# COMPACT_ATOMS: atom_id res chain seq x y z
N MET A 1 21.60 -51.47 -46.98
CA MET A 1 22.82 -51.07 -46.28
C MET A 1 23.43 -49.88 -46.97
N ARG A 2 23.22 -48.68 -46.53
CA ARG A 2 24.00 -47.48 -46.92
C ARG A 2 24.08 -46.60 -45.67
N ALA A 3 25.29 -46.39 -45.18
CA ALA A 3 25.63 -45.57 -44.06
C ALA A 3 25.67 -44.08 -44.49
N ILE A 4 25.12 -43.19 -43.63
CA ILE A 4 25.20 -41.74 -43.80
C ILE A 4 26.16 -41.21 -42.71
N PRO A 5 27.14 -40.36 -43.03
CA PRO A 5 28.09 -39.84 -42.05
C PRO A 5 27.51 -38.65 -41.27
N ILE A 6 27.81 -38.64 -39.98
CA ILE A 6 27.48 -37.56 -39.03
C ILE A 6 28.59 -36.48 -39.14
N ALA A 7 28.21 -35.25 -39.53
CA ALA A 7 29.09 -34.11 -39.51
C ALA A 7 29.03 -33.44 -38.12
N GLY A 8 30.17 -33.45 -37.42
CA GLY A 8 30.33 -32.73 -36.16
C GLY A 8 30.57 -31.23 -36.41
N ALA A 9 29.77 -30.37 -35.78
CA ALA A 9 30.01 -28.94 -35.72
C ALA A 9 30.73 -28.59 -34.42
N ALA A 10 31.99 -28.14 -34.55
CA ALA A 10 32.77 -27.59 -33.45
C ALA A 10 32.28 -26.17 -33.12
N VAL A 11 31.87 -25.94 -31.86
CA VAL A 11 31.56 -24.61 -31.35
C VAL A 11 32.82 -24.07 -30.68
N THR A 12 33.41 -23.06 -31.28
CA THR A 12 34.54 -22.29 -30.73
C THR A 12 34.00 -21.27 -29.72
N ALA A 13 34.38 -21.42 -28.46
CA ALA A 13 34.12 -20.44 -27.41
C ALA A 13 35.16 -19.31 -27.51
N ALA A 14 34.68 -18.09 -27.76
CA ALA A 14 35.51 -16.89 -27.70
C ALA A 14 35.48 -16.34 -26.23
N ILE A 15 36.65 -16.36 -25.61
CA ILE A 15 36.89 -15.76 -24.30
C ILE A 15 37.23 -14.28 -24.53
N ILE A 16 36.34 -13.39 -24.07
CA ILE A 16 36.62 -11.95 -24.03
C ILE A 16 37.21 -11.62 -22.66
N ASN A 17 38.49 -11.29 -22.62
CA ASN A 17 39.16 -10.71 -21.46
C ASN A 17 38.86 -9.21 -21.40
N VAL A 18 38.17 -8.75 -20.33
CA VAL A 18 38.04 -7.34 -20.01
C VAL A 18 39.11 -6.96 -18.98
N ALA A 19 40.05 -6.13 -19.42
CA ALA A 19 41.10 -5.59 -18.57
C ALA A 19 40.52 -4.54 -17.59
N LEU A 20 40.76 -4.73 -16.30
CA LEU A 20 40.50 -3.77 -15.24
C LEU A 20 41.65 -2.74 -15.23
N ALA A 21 41.36 -1.48 -15.60
CA ALA A 21 42.24 -0.35 -15.36
C ALA A 21 42.02 0.17 -13.95
N GLY A 22 42.97 -0.07 -13.08
CA GLY A 22 43.02 0.51 -11.73
C GLY A 22 43.43 1.98 -11.77
N TRP A 23 42.67 2.84 -11.13
CA TRP A 23 43.09 4.21 -10.85
C TRP A 23 43.56 4.28 -9.40
N TYR A 24 44.87 4.49 -9.25
CA TYR A 24 45.52 4.86 -7.97
C TYR A 24 45.33 6.37 -7.76
N PHE A 25 44.67 6.75 -6.67
CA PHE A 25 44.80 8.12 -6.15
C PHE A 25 45.85 8.17 -5.06
N THR A 26 46.88 8.96 -5.32
CA THR A 26 47.96 9.26 -4.42
C THR A 26 47.51 10.22 -3.30
N SER A 27 47.82 9.85 -2.09
CA SER A 27 47.70 10.67 -0.89
C SER A 27 48.70 11.83 -0.92
N GLY A 28 48.18 13.05 -0.87
CA GLY A 28 48.96 14.28 -0.61
C GLY A 28 48.80 14.73 0.84
N SER A 29 49.85 14.66 1.60
CA SER A 29 49.99 15.21 2.96
C SER A 29 50.15 16.73 2.89
N GLY A 30 49.27 17.47 3.52
CA GLY A 30 49.35 18.92 3.69
C GLY A 30 49.21 19.32 5.16
N LYS A 31 50.23 19.97 5.64
CA LYS A 31 50.57 20.34 7.02
C LYS A 31 49.51 21.14 7.77
N SER A 32 49.44 20.83 9.06
CA SER A 32 48.95 21.59 10.21
C SER A 32 49.43 23.05 10.22
N SER A 33 48.53 23.97 10.53
CA SER A 33 48.83 25.21 11.24
C SER A 33 47.68 25.56 12.16
N SER A 34 48.03 25.52 13.43
CA SER A 34 47.29 26.00 14.58
C SER A 34 47.17 27.51 14.57
N LEU A 35 45.96 28.04 14.78
CA LEU A 35 45.78 29.35 15.43
C LEU A 35 44.62 29.23 16.40
N THR A 36 44.99 29.29 17.64
CA THR A 36 44.17 29.58 18.81
C THR A 36 43.71 31.02 18.75
N GLU A 37 42.42 31.28 18.86
CA GLU A 37 41.94 32.56 19.37
C GLU A 37 40.70 32.34 20.23
N GLU A 38 40.92 32.62 21.49
CA GLU A 38 40.03 32.66 22.62
C GLU A 38 39.25 33.96 22.57
N SER A 39 37.94 33.96 22.64
CA SER A 39 37.13 35.14 22.95
C SER A 39 35.80 34.76 23.58
N ALA A 40 35.80 34.89 24.87
CA ALA A 40 34.87 35.46 25.83
C ALA A 40 33.37 35.48 25.48
N ILE A 41 32.63 34.77 26.31
CA ILE A 41 31.21 34.90 26.57
C ILE A 41 30.94 36.15 27.40
N PRO A 42 29.92 36.98 27.11
CA PRO A 42 29.32 37.81 28.13
C PRO A 42 28.01 37.19 28.61
N SER A 43 27.97 37.08 29.93
CA SER A 43 26.91 36.66 30.84
C SER A 43 25.71 37.60 30.81
N SER A 44 24.55 36.97 30.95
CA SER A 44 23.33 37.36 31.67
C SER A 44 22.79 38.80 31.58
N SER A 45 21.54 38.86 31.17
CA SER A 45 20.60 39.86 31.72
C SER A 45 19.31 39.17 32.11
N GLN A 46 19.16 38.94 33.41
CA GLN A 46 17.91 38.59 34.06
C GLN A 46 17.02 39.83 34.08
N THR A 47 15.86 39.76 33.42
CA THR A 47 14.83 40.80 33.60
C THR A 47 13.81 40.26 34.61
N THR A 48 13.91 40.84 35.82
CA THR A 48 12.95 40.63 36.89
C THR A 48 11.68 41.38 36.55
N VAL A 49 10.55 40.67 36.37
CA VAL A 49 9.23 41.29 36.26
C VAL A 49 8.63 41.36 37.66
N VAL A 50 8.51 42.58 38.15
CA VAL A 50 7.79 42.92 39.38
C VAL A 50 6.29 42.85 39.09
N ARG A 51 5.58 42.00 39.84
CA ARG A 51 4.10 42.04 39.93
C ARG A 51 3.67 43.06 40.98
N PRO A 52 2.68 43.90 40.70
CA PRO A 52 2.00 44.64 41.78
C PRO A 52 0.88 43.78 42.37
N ASP A 53 0.91 43.60 43.67
CA ASP A 53 -0.18 43.11 44.50
C ASP A 53 -1.36 44.10 44.43
N LEU A 54 -2.52 43.57 44.04
CA LEU A 54 -3.80 44.25 44.32
C LEU A 54 -4.69 43.29 45.10
N ALA A 55 -4.92 43.72 46.33
CA ALA A 55 -5.79 43.05 47.29
C ALA A 55 -7.24 42.87 46.78
N ALA A 56 -7.81 41.71 47.09
CA ALA A 56 -9.21 41.40 46.88
C ALA A 56 -10.09 42.00 47.94
N PRO A 57 -11.35 42.34 47.63
CA PRO A 57 -12.40 42.33 48.62
C PRO A 57 -13.19 41.04 48.54
N GLU A 58 -13.33 40.40 49.69
CA GLU A 58 -14.22 39.27 49.90
C GLU A 58 -15.69 39.74 49.75
N THR A 59 -16.43 39.03 48.89
CA THR A 59 -17.88 39.06 48.94
C THR A 59 -18.40 37.64 48.83
N THR A 60 -18.88 37.16 49.98
CA THR A 60 -19.64 35.94 50.14
C THR A 60 -20.96 36.04 49.37
N GLY A 61 -21.15 35.22 48.36
CA GLY A 61 -22.41 35.04 47.65
C GLY A 61 -22.49 33.65 47.07
N THR A 62 -23.04 32.70 47.82
CA THR A 62 -23.32 31.34 47.40
C THR A 62 -24.44 31.35 46.38
N ILE A 63 -24.10 31.25 45.08
CA ILE A 63 -25.09 30.93 44.05
C ILE A 63 -24.87 29.50 43.65
N ALA A 64 -25.80 28.61 43.99
CA ALA A 64 -25.85 27.24 43.54
C ALA A 64 -25.98 27.21 42.01
N LYS A 65 -24.95 26.67 41.34
CA LYS A 65 -24.92 26.44 39.89
C LYS A 65 -25.73 25.17 39.61
N PRO A 66 -26.77 25.21 38.76
CA PRO A 66 -27.48 23.99 38.41
C PRO A 66 -26.53 23.03 37.69
N LEU A 67 -26.41 21.82 38.20
CA LEU A 67 -25.69 20.69 37.63
C LEU A 67 -26.46 20.24 36.38
N LEU A 68 -26.11 20.80 35.22
CA LEU A 68 -26.55 20.23 33.93
C LEU A 68 -25.88 18.88 33.77
N ALA A 69 -26.61 17.82 34.04
CA ALA A 69 -26.21 16.47 33.74
C ALA A 69 -25.93 16.39 32.22
N ARG A 70 -24.66 16.21 31.88
CA ARG A 70 -24.22 15.95 30.52
C ARG A 70 -24.78 14.58 30.14
N VAL A 71 -25.87 14.55 29.40
CA VAL A 71 -26.39 13.33 28.79
C VAL A 71 -25.39 12.97 27.67
N GLU A 72 -24.52 12.00 27.90
CA GLU A 72 -23.73 11.41 26.85
C GLU A 72 -24.70 10.73 25.88
N PRO A 73 -24.57 10.99 24.55
CA PRO A 73 -25.37 10.26 23.56
C PRO A 73 -25.01 8.76 23.67
N ALA A 74 -26.03 7.95 23.99
CA ALA A 74 -25.87 6.50 24.00
C ALA A 74 -25.30 6.03 22.69
N SER A 75 -24.19 5.26 22.73
CA SER A 75 -23.60 4.62 21.57
C SER A 75 -24.69 3.79 20.87
N PRO A 76 -24.84 3.89 19.54
CA PRO A 76 -25.79 3.07 18.81
C PRO A 76 -25.49 1.58 19.06
N PRO A 77 -26.52 0.75 19.20
CA PRO A 77 -26.33 -0.69 19.40
C PRO A 77 -25.49 -1.28 18.28
N PRO A 78 -24.58 -2.23 18.56
CA PRO A 78 -23.77 -2.87 17.54
C PRO A 78 -24.68 -3.51 16.49
N VAL A 79 -24.56 -3.06 15.25
CA VAL A 79 -25.24 -3.68 14.11
C VAL A 79 -24.82 -5.16 14.07
N PRO A 80 -25.75 -6.11 14.03
CA PRO A 80 -25.41 -7.52 13.95
C PRO A 80 -24.51 -7.75 12.73
N ARG A 81 -23.28 -8.11 12.97
CA ARG A 81 -22.34 -8.49 11.90
C ARG A 81 -22.90 -9.76 11.28
N ALA A 82 -23.43 -9.63 10.06
CA ALA A 82 -23.92 -10.79 9.31
C ALA A 82 -22.84 -11.87 9.36
N ALA A 83 -23.22 -13.08 9.75
CA ALA A 83 -22.31 -14.21 9.80
C ALA A 83 -21.65 -14.36 8.42
N ALA A 84 -20.32 -14.35 8.38
CA ALA A 84 -19.59 -14.54 7.14
C ALA A 84 -20.08 -15.83 6.46
N PRO A 85 -20.35 -15.82 5.15
CA PRO A 85 -20.80 -17.02 4.46
C PRO A 85 -19.78 -18.14 4.71
N LYS A 86 -20.28 -19.31 5.11
CA LYS A 86 -19.44 -20.48 5.33
C LYS A 86 -18.79 -20.84 4.00
N CYS A 87 -17.46 -20.91 3.99
CA CYS A 87 -16.71 -21.30 2.81
C CYS A 87 -17.07 -22.72 2.40
N PRO A 88 -17.32 -23.00 1.10
CA PRO A 88 -17.53 -24.35 0.62
C PRO A 88 -16.34 -25.27 0.96
N PRO A 89 -16.56 -26.56 1.19
CA PRO A 89 -15.48 -27.53 1.28
C PRO A 89 -14.62 -27.46 0.00
N ALA A 90 -13.32 -27.68 0.14
CA ALA A 90 -12.34 -27.67 -0.96
C ALA A 90 -12.04 -26.29 -1.59
N THR A 91 -12.35 -25.17 -0.91
CA THR A 91 -11.79 -23.85 -1.28
C THR A 91 -10.39 -23.65 -0.73
N LEU A 92 -9.62 -22.76 -1.36
CA LEU A 92 -8.25 -22.41 -0.91
C LEU A 92 -8.26 -21.82 0.51
N GLY A 93 -9.18 -20.91 0.79
CA GLY A 93 -9.34 -20.27 2.10
C GLY A 93 -8.16 -19.42 2.55
N VAL A 94 -8.26 -18.89 3.77
CA VAL A 94 -7.16 -18.24 4.49
C VAL A 94 -6.64 -19.23 5.53
N SER A 95 -5.39 -19.66 5.43
CA SER A 95 -4.78 -20.64 6.33
C SER A 95 -4.49 -20.06 7.71
N ARG A 96 -3.99 -18.83 7.74
CA ARG A 96 -3.80 -18.05 8.97
C ARG A 96 -3.81 -16.55 8.72
N ARG A 97 -3.98 -15.78 9.78
CA ARG A 97 -3.80 -14.33 9.78
C ARG A 97 -2.49 -13.99 10.45
N VAL A 98 -1.77 -13.03 9.87
CA VAL A 98 -0.54 -12.51 10.47
C VAL A 98 -0.79 -11.05 10.81
N GLU A 99 -0.68 -10.74 12.09
CA GLU A 99 -0.71 -9.38 12.56
C GLU A 99 0.67 -8.75 12.38
N ILE A 100 0.71 -7.60 11.72
CA ILE A 100 1.93 -6.84 11.45
C ILE A 100 2.02 -5.68 12.42
N ASP A 101 3.04 -5.69 13.27
CA ASP A 101 3.45 -4.53 14.03
C ASP A 101 4.27 -3.61 13.12
N THR A 102 3.77 -2.42 12.89
CA THR A 102 4.39 -1.43 11.99
C THR A 102 5.23 -0.39 12.72
N THR A 103 5.48 -0.60 14.00
CA THR A 103 6.32 0.31 14.80
C THR A 103 7.69 0.50 14.14
N ALA A 104 8.11 1.74 13.99
CA ALA A 104 9.34 2.16 13.30
C ALA A 104 9.40 1.79 11.80
N GLY A 105 8.28 1.45 11.17
CA GLY A 105 8.18 1.26 9.72
C GLY A 105 9.01 0.12 9.14
N PRO A 106 8.82 -1.13 9.59
CA PRO A 106 9.57 -2.26 9.07
C PRO A 106 9.35 -2.44 7.57
N GLY A 107 10.36 -3.00 6.89
CA GLY A 107 10.27 -3.34 5.47
C GLY A 107 10.03 -4.84 5.26
N PHE A 108 9.14 -5.19 4.34
CA PHE A 108 8.76 -6.56 3.98
C PHE A 108 8.94 -6.84 2.49
N GLY A 109 9.26 -8.08 2.14
CA GLY A 109 9.45 -8.52 0.76
C GLY A 109 10.91 -8.51 0.32
N PHE A 110 11.41 -9.69 -0.01
CA PHE A 110 12.84 -9.96 -0.18
C PHE A 110 13.48 -9.36 -1.44
N GLN A 111 12.71 -8.78 -2.35
CA GLN A 111 13.31 -8.02 -3.44
C GLN A 111 14.14 -6.84 -2.91
N HIS A 112 13.68 -6.20 -1.81
CA HIS A 112 14.32 -5.01 -1.26
C HIS A 112 14.57 -5.09 0.25
N PHE A 113 13.68 -5.72 1.01
CA PHE A 113 13.76 -5.78 2.48
C PHE A 113 13.96 -7.21 2.94
N LYS A 114 15.14 -7.53 3.49
CA LYS A 114 15.55 -8.91 3.80
C LYS A 114 15.48 -9.27 5.28
N THR A 115 15.01 -8.36 6.12
CA THR A 115 15.09 -8.49 7.57
C THR A 115 13.98 -9.39 8.14
N TYR A 116 12.77 -9.29 7.61
CA TYR A 116 11.60 -9.96 8.19
C TYR A 116 11.06 -11.04 7.27
N ASP A 117 11.29 -12.29 7.66
CA ASP A 117 10.73 -13.48 7.01
C ASP A 117 9.66 -14.10 7.90
N PHE A 118 8.43 -13.73 7.68
CA PHE A 118 7.29 -14.20 8.49
C PHE A 118 6.49 -15.34 7.84
N LEU A 119 6.84 -15.71 6.60
CA LEU A 119 6.16 -16.77 5.87
C LEU A 119 6.82 -18.13 6.09
N GLU A 120 6.01 -19.16 6.29
CA GLU A 120 6.44 -20.54 6.29
C GLU A 120 6.54 -21.11 4.86
N PRO A 121 7.30 -22.20 4.65
CA PRO A 121 7.31 -22.89 3.36
C PRO A 121 5.90 -23.23 2.88
N GLY A 122 5.61 -22.95 1.60
CA GLY A 122 4.30 -23.15 1.00
C GLY A 122 3.29 -22.02 1.28
N GLU A 123 3.67 -20.94 1.97
CA GLU A 123 2.79 -19.82 2.22
C GLU A 123 2.95 -18.70 1.20
N VAL A 124 1.80 -18.10 0.86
CA VAL A 124 1.73 -16.97 -0.06
C VAL A 124 0.86 -15.85 0.50
N VAL A 125 1.27 -14.61 0.26
CA VAL A 125 0.46 -13.41 0.45
C VAL A 125 0.07 -12.86 -0.90
N LEU A 126 -1.22 -12.68 -1.14
CA LEU A 126 -1.72 -12.05 -2.36
C LEU A 126 -1.78 -10.54 -2.18
N THR A 127 -1.12 -9.80 -3.05
CA THR A 127 -1.17 -8.33 -3.03
C THR A 127 -1.51 -7.77 -4.41
N PHE A 128 -2.30 -6.68 -4.42
CA PHE A 128 -2.76 -6.01 -5.62
C PHE A 128 -2.48 -4.52 -5.52
N ASP A 129 -1.87 -3.95 -6.54
CA ASP A 129 -1.53 -2.54 -6.64
C ASP A 129 -2.44 -1.82 -7.65
N ASP A 130 -2.43 -0.49 -7.59
CA ASP A 130 -3.01 0.46 -8.54
C ASP A 130 -4.54 0.58 -8.54
N GLY A 131 -5.27 -0.30 -7.90
CA GLY A 131 -6.73 -0.18 -7.81
C GLY A 131 -7.21 1.03 -6.98
N PRO A 132 -8.54 1.18 -6.86
CA PRO A 132 -9.58 0.38 -7.48
C PRO A 132 -9.88 0.77 -8.94
N TRP A 133 -10.28 -0.18 -9.77
CA TRP A 133 -10.58 0.05 -11.18
C TRP A 133 -11.88 -0.63 -11.62
N PRO A 134 -12.73 0.03 -12.45
CA PRO A 134 -13.99 -0.55 -12.93
C PRO A 134 -13.75 -1.87 -13.66
N ASN A 135 -14.69 -2.78 -13.53
CA ASN A 135 -14.74 -4.11 -14.12
C ASN A 135 -13.63 -5.05 -13.60
N ASN A 136 -12.38 -4.64 -13.54
CA ASN A 136 -11.25 -5.50 -13.20
C ASN A 136 -11.18 -5.76 -11.69
N THR A 137 -11.17 -4.73 -10.84
CA THR A 137 -11.18 -4.92 -9.38
C THR A 137 -12.41 -5.72 -8.90
N PRO A 138 -13.66 -5.46 -9.36
CA PRO A 138 -14.79 -6.33 -9.02
C PRO A 138 -14.61 -7.79 -9.43
N ALA A 139 -14.00 -8.07 -10.60
CA ALA A 139 -13.71 -9.43 -11.03
C ALA A 139 -12.66 -10.12 -10.14
N VAL A 140 -11.61 -9.39 -9.75
CA VAL A 140 -10.62 -9.85 -8.75
C VAL A 140 -11.30 -10.18 -7.43
N LEU A 141 -12.16 -9.31 -6.92
CA LEU A 141 -12.90 -9.53 -5.67
C LEU A 141 -13.82 -10.76 -5.76
N ALA A 142 -14.49 -10.96 -6.89
CA ALA A 142 -15.33 -12.13 -7.12
C ALA A 142 -14.50 -13.44 -7.10
N ALA A 143 -13.34 -13.46 -7.74
CA ALA A 143 -12.43 -14.60 -7.73
C ALA A 143 -11.92 -14.92 -6.31
N LEU A 144 -11.51 -13.91 -5.56
CA LEU A 144 -11.07 -14.05 -4.15
C LEU A 144 -12.21 -14.59 -3.27
N ALA A 145 -13.42 -14.06 -3.45
CA ALA A 145 -14.60 -14.49 -2.70
C ALA A 145 -14.98 -15.95 -3.01
N ALA A 146 -14.88 -16.38 -4.27
CA ALA A 146 -15.18 -17.75 -4.69
C ALA A 146 -14.25 -18.78 -4.03
N GLN A 147 -13.01 -18.40 -3.73
CA GLN A 147 -12.04 -19.24 -3.02
C GLN A 147 -11.91 -18.90 -1.52
N CYS A 148 -12.77 -18.03 -0.99
CA CYS A 148 -12.74 -17.59 0.41
C CYS A 148 -11.40 -17.03 0.88
N VAL A 149 -10.61 -16.48 0.00
CA VAL A 149 -9.30 -15.88 0.33
C VAL A 149 -9.39 -14.38 0.57
N LYS A 150 -8.44 -13.85 1.31
CA LYS A 150 -8.25 -12.42 1.54
C LYS A 150 -6.90 -12.00 1.00
N ALA A 151 -6.82 -10.74 0.58
CA ALA A 151 -5.64 -10.13 0.01
C ALA A 151 -5.36 -8.77 0.63
N THR A 152 -4.21 -8.19 0.30
CA THR A 152 -3.86 -6.80 0.60
C THR A 152 -3.90 -5.99 -0.68
N PHE A 153 -4.58 -4.84 -0.65
CA PHE A 153 -4.68 -3.91 -1.78
C PHE A 153 -3.92 -2.63 -1.45
N PHE A 154 -3.01 -2.21 -2.31
CA PHE A 154 -2.29 -0.95 -2.22
C PHE A 154 -2.92 0.07 -3.17
N ILE A 155 -3.66 1.00 -2.60
CA ILE A 155 -4.62 1.86 -3.30
C ILE A 155 -3.96 3.18 -3.72
N ILE A 156 -4.16 3.58 -4.99
CA ILE A 156 -3.84 4.93 -5.47
C ILE A 156 -4.95 5.90 -5.02
N GLY A 157 -4.58 7.01 -4.37
CA GLY A 157 -5.53 7.97 -3.81
C GLY A 157 -6.49 8.54 -4.87
N LYS A 158 -6.01 8.91 -6.05
CA LYS A 158 -6.86 9.39 -7.16
C LYS A 158 -7.86 8.35 -7.62
N HIS A 159 -7.46 7.08 -7.71
CA HIS A 159 -8.37 6.00 -8.10
C HIS A 159 -9.43 5.74 -7.03
N ALA A 160 -9.08 5.92 -5.75
CA ALA A 160 -10.05 5.87 -4.66
C ALA A 160 -11.16 6.92 -4.81
N ILE A 161 -10.80 8.16 -5.21
CA ILE A 161 -11.78 9.23 -5.50
C ILE A 161 -12.65 8.89 -6.71
N TRP A 162 -12.06 8.37 -7.77
CA TRP A 162 -12.79 8.04 -8.99
C TRP A 162 -13.75 6.86 -8.82
N HIS A 163 -13.40 5.92 -7.94
CA HIS A 163 -14.14 4.68 -7.76
C HIS A 163 -14.42 4.34 -6.29
N PRO A 164 -15.02 5.26 -5.50
CA PRO A 164 -15.18 5.10 -4.05
C PRO A 164 -16.07 3.93 -3.68
N ARG A 165 -17.03 3.55 -4.55
CA ARG A 165 -17.89 2.38 -4.30
C ARG A 165 -17.10 1.07 -4.35
N ILE A 166 -16.14 0.97 -5.27
CA ILE A 166 -15.28 -0.23 -5.39
C ILE A 166 -14.33 -0.31 -4.20
N LEU A 167 -13.73 0.82 -3.78
CA LEU A 167 -12.91 0.85 -2.57
C LEU A 167 -13.68 0.39 -1.34
N LYS A 168 -14.91 0.87 -1.15
CA LYS A 168 -15.79 0.43 -0.06
C LYS A 168 -16.14 -1.06 -0.16
N GLN A 169 -16.24 -1.61 -1.37
CA GLN A 169 -16.46 -3.04 -1.59
C GLN A 169 -15.24 -3.86 -1.17
N ILE A 170 -14.01 -3.42 -1.47
CA ILE A 170 -12.77 -4.04 -0.99
C ILE A 170 -12.79 -4.11 0.55
N ALA A 171 -13.08 -2.96 1.22
CA ALA A 171 -13.16 -2.88 2.67
C ALA A 171 -14.27 -3.79 3.26
N ALA A 172 -15.48 -3.75 2.69
CA ALA A 172 -16.63 -4.51 3.16
C ALA A 172 -16.41 -6.03 3.04
N GLN A 173 -15.63 -6.47 2.06
CA GLN A 173 -15.24 -7.87 1.92
C GLN A 173 -14.12 -8.28 2.87
N GLY A 174 -13.59 -7.37 3.69
CA GLY A 174 -12.60 -7.66 4.73
C GLY A 174 -11.19 -7.92 4.18
N HIS A 175 -10.84 -7.32 3.06
CA HIS A 175 -9.47 -7.26 2.59
C HIS A 175 -8.69 -6.18 3.33
N THR A 176 -7.37 -6.34 3.43
CA THR A 176 -6.49 -5.32 4.00
C THR A 176 -6.21 -4.24 2.96
N ILE A 177 -6.32 -2.99 3.36
CA ILE A 177 -6.13 -1.84 2.48
C ILE A 177 -4.94 -1.02 2.98
N GLY A 178 -3.88 -1.02 2.20
CA GLY A 178 -2.73 -0.12 2.29
C GLY A 178 -2.81 1.00 1.24
N THR A 179 -1.73 1.76 1.10
CA THR A 179 -1.67 2.91 0.21
C THR A 179 -0.52 2.82 -0.80
N HIS A 180 -0.70 3.46 -1.96
CA HIS A 180 0.23 3.43 -3.09
C HIS A 180 0.43 4.83 -3.68
N THR A 181 0.68 5.83 -2.83
CA THR A 181 0.72 7.26 -3.10
C THR A 181 -0.65 7.84 -3.51
N TRP A 182 -0.66 9.16 -3.69
CA TRP A 182 -1.82 9.87 -4.22
C TRP A 182 -2.03 9.65 -5.71
N SER A 183 -0.95 9.69 -6.52
CA SER A 183 -1.04 9.75 -7.98
C SER A 183 -0.09 8.81 -8.72
N HIS A 184 0.50 7.83 -8.04
CA HIS A 184 1.42 6.85 -8.61
C HIS A 184 2.67 7.46 -9.27
N VAL A 185 3.21 8.54 -8.70
CA VAL A 185 4.45 9.15 -9.20
C VAL A 185 5.70 8.42 -8.71
N ASP A 186 6.76 8.46 -9.50
CA ASP A 186 8.08 7.99 -9.09
C ASP A 186 8.64 8.94 -8.01
N LEU A 187 8.61 8.52 -6.76
CA LEU A 187 9.05 9.32 -5.62
C LEU A 187 10.53 9.67 -5.65
N THR A 188 11.36 8.94 -6.41
CA THR A 188 12.79 9.28 -6.56
C THR A 188 13.00 10.61 -7.29
N LYS A 189 11.99 11.05 -8.05
CA LYS A 189 12.02 12.30 -8.84
C LYS A 189 11.33 13.46 -8.15
N LYS A 190 10.96 13.30 -6.89
CA LYS A 190 10.19 14.26 -6.11
C LYS A 190 11.01 14.85 -4.98
N THR A 191 10.75 16.09 -4.62
CA THR A 191 11.27 16.72 -3.39
C THR A 191 10.70 16.02 -2.15
N VAL A 192 11.31 16.22 -1.00
CA VAL A 192 10.84 15.66 0.28
C VAL A 192 9.38 16.08 0.56
N ALA A 193 9.05 17.36 0.36
CA ALA A 193 7.70 17.86 0.57
C ALA A 193 6.68 17.20 -0.37
N GLU A 194 6.98 17.08 -1.68
CA GLU A 194 6.11 16.40 -2.63
C GLU A 194 5.93 14.90 -2.30
N ARG A 195 6.97 14.23 -1.80
CA ARG A 195 6.88 12.83 -1.36
C ARG A 195 5.93 12.68 -0.18
N THR A 196 6.08 13.59 0.80
CA THR A 196 5.18 13.63 1.97
C THR A 196 3.73 13.86 1.54
N ASP A 197 3.48 14.82 0.65
CA ASP A 197 2.15 15.09 0.10
C ASP A 197 1.54 13.86 -0.60
N GLU A 198 2.31 13.18 -1.43
CA GLU A 198 1.88 11.96 -2.14
C GLU A 198 1.50 10.82 -1.19
N ILE A 199 2.24 10.67 -0.09
CA ILE A 199 1.98 9.65 0.92
C ILE A 199 0.75 10.03 1.75
N GLU A 200 0.76 11.22 2.36
CA GLU A 200 -0.26 11.61 3.34
C GLU A 200 -1.63 11.87 2.70
N LYS A 201 -1.69 12.44 1.50
CA LYS A 201 -2.94 12.54 0.74
C LYS A 201 -3.51 11.15 0.43
N GLY A 202 -2.66 10.19 0.07
CA GLY A 202 -3.07 8.80 -0.14
C GLY A 202 -3.65 8.18 1.12
N VAL A 203 -2.99 8.34 2.26
CA VAL A 203 -3.46 7.85 3.58
C VAL A 203 -4.79 8.49 3.95
N SER A 204 -4.88 9.83 3.88
CA SER A 204 -6.08 10.57 4.29
C SER A 204 -7.29 10.22 3.44
N ILE A 205 -7.16 10.19 2.11
CA ILE A 205 -8.32 9.92 1.25
C ILE A 205 -8.83 8.48 1.39
N VAL A 206 -7.94 7.50 1.51
CA VAL A 206 -8.34 6.11 1.73
C VAL A 206 -9.10 5.98 3.05
N ASN A 207 -8.54 6.52 4.17
CA ASN A 207 -9.22 6.49 5.46
C ASN A 207 -10.58 7.20 5.42
N LEU A 208 -10.65 8.39 4.81
CA LEU A 208 -11.89 9.15 4.71
C LEU A 208 -12.99 8.35 3.98
N LEU A 209 -12.65 7.72 2.87
CA LEU A 209 -13.63 7.03 2.03
C LEU A 209 -14.12 5.70 2.62
N ILE A 210 -13.28 4.98 3.39
CA ILE A 210 -13.67 3.71 4.02
C ILE A 210 -14.18 3.89 5.46
N GLY A 211 -14.14 5.10 5.99
CA GLY A 211 -14.56 5.39 7.37
C GLY A 211 -13.53 5.02 8.43
N GLY A 212 -12.25 5.05 8.08
CA GLY A 212 -11.12 4.65 8.93
C GLY A 212 -10.74 3.18 8.77
N GLY A 213 -9.64 2.78 9.41
CA GLY A 213 -9.20 1.38 9.42
C GLY A 213 -8.26 0.97 8.28
N ALA A 214 -7.75 1.91 7.49
CA ALA A 214 -6.67 1.59 6.55
C ALA A 214 -5.43 1.09 7.31
N ALA A 215 -4.75 0.09 6.74
CA ALA A 215 -3.53 -0.44 7.32
C ALA A 215 -2.37 0.54 7.13
N PRO A 216 -1.47 0.67 8.11
CA PRO A 216 -0.22 1.42 7.95
C PRO A 216 0.77 0.64 7.06
N PHE A 217 0.31 0.26 5.88
CA PHE A 217 1.06 -0.45 4.86
C PHE A 217 1.19 0.43 3.63
N PHE A 218 2.41 0.62 3.19
CA PHE A 218 2.72 1.43 2.02
C PHE A 218 3.55 0.64 1.02
N ARG A 219 3.23 0.76 -0.25
CA ARG A 219 4.07 0.25 -1.33
C ARG A 219 4.50 1.39 -2.22
N PHE A 220 5.81 1.45 -2.51
CA PHE A 220 6.38 2.46 -3.39
C PHE A 220 6.04 2.17 -4.85
N PRO A 221 5.56 3.16 -5.64
CA PRO A 221 5.44 3.03 -7.08
C PRO A 221 6.74 2.53 -7.71
N THR A 222 6.63 1.56 -8.62
CA THR A 222 7.78 0.91 -9.26
C THR A 222 8.81 0.28 -8.30
N LEU A 223 8.43 0.08 -7.02
CA LEU A 223 9.25 -0.42 -5.93
C LEU A 223 10.50 0.43 -5.62
N ARG A 224 10.57 1.67 -6.12
CA ARG A 224 11.68 2.59 -5.88
C ARG A 224 11.48 3.38 -4.59
N HIS A 225 12.36 3.19 -3.63
CA HIS A 225 12.24 3.72 -2.28
C HIS A 225 13.43 4.62 -1.92
N PRO A 226 13.32 5.95 -2.00
CA PRO A 226 14.36 6.85 -1.50
C PRO A 226 14.57 6.64 0.02
N PRO A 227 15.83 6.58 0.50
CA PRO A 227 16.12 6.32 1.93
C PRO A 227 15.39 7.28 2.87
N GLU A 228 15.36 8.56 2.56
CA GLU A 228 14.70 9.57 3.40
C GLU A 228 13.17 9.35 3.46
N THR A 229 12.60 8.76 2.41
CA THR A 229 11.16 8.43 2.40
C THR A 229 10.88 7.19 3.24
N VAL A 230 11.77 6.22 3.24
CA VAL A 230 11.68 5.05 4.13
C VAL A 230 11.79 5.49 5.59
N GLU A 231 12.71 6.40 5.90
CA GLU A 231 12.84 6.98 7.23
C GLU A 231 11.56 7.73 7.65
N TYR A 232 10.99 8.54 6.76
CA TYR A 232 9.73 9.22 7.01
C TYR A 232 8.59 8.23 7.32
N LEU A 233 8.45 7.16 6.55
CA LEU A 233 7.48 6.10 6.84
C LEU A 233 7.74 5.45 8.20
N GLY A 234 9.00 5.28 8.59
CA GLY A 234 9.39 4.82 9.92
C GLY A 234 8.88 5.72 11.04
N GLN A 235 9.05 7.03 10.91
CA GLN A 235 8.56 8.02 11.87
C GLN A 235 7.02 8.02 11.95
N ARG A 236 6.34 7.65 10.88
CA ARG A 236 4.89 7.51 10.79
C ARG A 236 4.37 6.14 11.26
N ASN A 237 5.24 5.21 11.65
CA ASN A 237 4.92 3.80 11.92
C ASN A 237 4.16 3.15 10.75
N ILE A 238 4.59 3.43 9.52
CA ILE A 238 4.06 2.85 8.30
C ILE A 238 5.07 1.88 7.73
N ALA A 239 4.69 0.61 7.59
CA ALA A 239 5.53 -0.44 7.02
C ALA A 239 5.66 -0.30 5.51
N SER A 240 6.88 -0.51 5.00
CA SER A 240 7.18 -0.53 3.56
C SER A 240 7.05 -1.94 2.99
N PHE A 241 6.18 -2.14 2.01
CA PHE A 241 6.02 -3.43 1.35
C PHE A 241 6.67 -3.44 -0.04
N SER A 242 7.61 -4.33 -0.24
CA SER A 242 8.07 -4.77 -1.54
C SER A 242 7.36 -6.07 -1.92
N ALA A 243 7.97 -6.87 -2.77
CA ALA A 243 7.45 -8.16 -3.19
C ALA A 243 8.52 -9.24 -3.06
N ASP A 244 8.09 -10.49 -3.17
CA ASP A 244 8.96 -11.63 -3.34
C ASP A 244 8.92 -12.15 -4.78
N ILE A 245 7.75 -12.08 -5.37
CA ILE A 245 7.47 -12.56 -6.73
C ILE A 245 6.59 -11.52 -7.43
N ASP A 246 7.12 -10.94 -8.50
CA ASP A 246 6.38 -10.03 -9.38
C ASP A 246 5.73 -10.85 -10.51
N SER A 247 4.44 -10.64 -10.74
CA SER A 247 3.69 -11.27 -11.82
C SER A 247 4.05 -10.77 -13.20
N LEU A 248 4.65 -9.57 -13.29
CA LEU A 248 4.91 -8.84 -14.53
C LEU A 248 3.66 -8.60 -15.39
N ASP A 249 2.47 -8.62 -14.80
CA ASP A 249 1.17 -8.47 -15.48
C ASP A 249 1.00 -7.10 -16.16
N PHE A 250 1.77 -6.08 -15.77
CA PHE A 250 1.88 -4.81 -16.49
C PHE A 250 2.56 -4.94 -17.87
N LYS A 251 3.36 -6.00 -18.08
CA LYS A 251 4.02 -6.34 -19.35
C LYS A 251 3.33 -7.51 -20.06
N ILE A 252 3.02 -8.56 -19.30
CA ILE A 252 2.44 -9.80 -19.81
C ILE A 252 0.91 -9.62 -19.91
N LYS A 253 0.35 -9.74 -21.10
CA LYS A 253 -1.09 -9.60 -21.35
C LYS A 253 -1.81 -10.93 -21.53
N ASN A 254 -1.09 -12.04 -21.58
CA ASN A 254 -1.65 -13.38 -21.64
C ASN A 254 -1.88 -13.91 -20.23
N PRO A 255 -3.14 -14.21 -19.82
CA PRO A 255 -3.47 -14.70 -18.49
C PRO A 255 -2.75 -16.01 -18.13
N ASP A 256 -2.67 -16.97 -19.05
CA ASP A 256 -2.01 -18.25 -18.81
C ASP A 256 -0.51 -18.08 -18.55
N ALA A 257 0.14 -17.16 -19.28
CA ALA A 257 1.55 -16.85 -19.08
C ALA A 257 1.81 -16.18 -17.71
N ILE A 258 0.89 -15.35 -17.21
CA ILE A 258 0.95 -14.79 -15.86
C ILE A 258 0.91 -15.90 -14.82
N VAL A 259 -0.06 -16.82 -14.94
CA VAL A 259 -0.22 -17.96 -14.02
C VAL A 259 1.03 -18.84 -14.04
N ALA A 260 1.49 -19.23 -15.24
CA ALA A 260 2.67 -20.07 -15.40
C ALA A 260 3.93 -19.42 -14.79
N GLY A 261 4.14 -18.13 -15.04
CA GLY A 261 5.28 -17.38 -14.50
C GLY A 261 5.25 -17.29 -12.96
N LEU A 262 4.10 -16.99 -12.37
CA LEU A 262 3.94 -16.96 -10.91
C LEU A 262 4.21 -18.33 -10.28
N LEU A 263 3.63 -19.40 -10.83
CA LEU A 263 3.82 -20.76 -10.30
C LEU A 263 5.28 -21.24 -10.46
N ALA A 264 5.95 -20.95 -11.56
CA ALA A 264 7.36 -21.28 -11.75
C ALA A 264 8.25 -20.60 -10.70
N ASN A 265 8.00 -19.30 -10.44
CA ASN A 265 8.73 -18.55 -9.44
C ASN A 265 8.41 -19.03 -8.00
N LEU A 266 7.15 -19.35 -7.71
CA LEU A 266 6.73 -19.95 -6.45
C LEU A 266 7.38 -21.31 -6.22
N LYS A 267 7.41 -22.18 -7.23
CA LYS A 267 8.08 -23.49 -7.14
C LYS A 267 9.58 -23.33 -6.83
N LYS A 268 10.25 -22.35 -7.42
CA LYS A 268 11.64 -22.04 -7.17
C LYS A 268 11.90 -21.48 -5.75
N ARG A 269 11.01 -20.62 -5.27
CA ARG A 269 11.18 -19.87 -4.01
C ARG A 269 10.55 -20.57 -2.81
N GLY A 270 9.51 -21.34 -3.03
CA GLY A 270 8.77 -22.08 -2.02
C GLY A 270 7.70 -21.30 -1.26
N LYS A 271 7.75 -19.96 -1.26
CA LYS A 271 6.84 -19.04 -0.54
C LYS A 271 6.98 -17.62 -1.06
N GLY A 272 6.07 -16.70 -0.70
CA GLY A 272 6.33 -15.29 -0.96
C GLY A 272 5.12 -14.37 -1.01
N ILE A 273 5.42 -13.07 -1.01
CA ILE A 273 4.48 -11.97 -1.27
C ILE A 273 4.38 -11.81 -2.79
N LEU A 274 3.20 -12.08 -3.35
CA LEU A 274 2.91 -11.95 -4.78
C LEU A 274 2.46 -10.53 -5.10
N LEU A 275 3.11 -9.89 -6.06
CA LEU A 275 2.73 -8.58 -6.59
C LEU A 275 1.97 -8.77 -7.88
N MET A 276 0.76 -8.26 -7.92
CA MET A 276 -0.16 -8.22 -9.06
C MET A 276 -0.82 -6.85 -9.10
N HIS A 277 -1.56 -6.55 -10.17
CA HIS A 277 -2.25 -5.26 -10.31
C HIS A 277 -3.73 -5.51 -10.65
N ASP A 278 -4.64 -5.13 -9.74
CA ASP A 278 -6.09 -5.40 -9.91
C ASP A 278 -6.76 -4.50 -10.96
N PHE A 279 -6.07 -3.46 -11.44
CA PHE A 279 -6.54 -2.67 -12.58
C PHE A 279 -6.25 -3.32 -13.94
N GLN A 280 -5.39 -4.34 -14.00
CA GLN A 280 -5.07 -5.06 -15.23
C GLN A 280 -6.14 -6.11 -15.56
N HIS A 281 -6.67 -6.06 -16.78
CA HIS A 281 -7.65 -7.04 -17.25
C HIS A 281 -7.08 -8.46 -17.27
N ALA A 282 -5.84 -8.61 -17.72
CA ALA A 282 -5.19 -9.92 -17.78
C ALA A 282 -5.10 -10.59 -16.40
N THR A 283 -4.82 -9.81 -15.34
CA THR A 283 -4.79 -10.31 -13.96
C THR A 283 -6.17 -10.73 -13.48
N ALA A 284 -7.20 -9.92 -13.76
CA ALA A 284 -8.57 -10.27 -13.40
C ALA A 284 -9.02 -11.59 -14.05
N VAL A 285 -8.61 -11.86 -15.29
CA VAL A 285 -8.87 -13.12 -16.00
C VAL A 285 -8.02 -14.28 -15.48
N ALA A 286 -6.74 -14.03 -15.15
CA ALA A 286 -5.80 -15.04 -14.67
C ALA A 286 -6.11 -15.54 -13.25
N LEU A 287 -6.67 -14.68 -12.41
CA LEU A 287 -6.76 -14.92 -10.97
C LEU A 287 -7.56 -16.17 -10.58
N PRO A 288 -8.73 -16.51 -11.17
CA PRO A 288 -9.44 -17.73 -10.85
C PRO A 288 -8.57 -18.98 -11.06
N GLN A 289 -7.86 -19.05 -12.17
CA GLN A 289 -6.95 -20.15 -12.48
C GLN A 289 -5.76 -20.18 -11.53
N LEU A 290 -5.16 -19.02 -11.22
CA LEU A 290 -4.06 -18.93 -10.26
C LEU A 290 -4.47 -19.47 -8.89
N LEU A 291 -5.63 -19.06 -8.36
CA LEU A 291 -6.10 -19.49 -7.05
C LEU A 291 -6.33 -21.00 -7.01
N GLU A 292 -6.91 -21.58 -8.07
CA GLU A 292 -7.09 -23.01 -8.19
C GLU A 292 -5.74 -23.76 -8.26
N GLN A 293 -4.78 -23.23 -9.02
CA GLN A 293 -3.43 -23.81 -9.09
C GLN A 293 -2.68 -23.70 -7.76
N LEU A 294 -2.84 -22.61 -7.02
CA LEU A 294 -2.28 -22.51 -5.66
C LEU A 294 -2.85 -23.60 -4.76
N ARG A 295 -4.18 -23.83 -4.81
CA ARG A 295 -4.85 -24.88 -4.06
C ARG A 295 -4.36 -26.27 -4.41
N ILE A 296 -4.29 -26.62 -5.70
CA ILE A 296 -3.86 -27.93 -6.20
C ILE A 296 -2.40 -28.22 -5.83
N ASN A 297 -1.53 -27.19 -5.87
CA ASN A 297 -0.12 -27.31 -5.53
C ASN A 297 0.18 -27.21 -4.02
N GLY A 298 -0.86 -27.15 -3.17
CA GLY A 298 -0.72 -27.18 -1.72
C GLY A 298 -0.22 -25.87 -1.10
N TYR A 299 -0.26 -24.75 -1.83
CA TYR A 299 0.03 -23.43 -1.27
C TYR A 299 -1.07 -22.99 -0.30
N ARG A 300 -0.68 -22.25 0.72
CA ARG A 300 -1.55 -21.72 1.77
C ARG A 300 -1.56 -20.20 1.73
N VAL A 301 -2.74 -19.60 1.67
CA VAL A 301 -2.87 -18.13 1.66
C VAL A 301 -2.81 -17.59 3.09
N VAL A 302 -1.92 -16.64 3.32
CA VAL A 302 -1.80 -15.87 4.55
C VAL A 302 -2.41 -14.49 4.35
N HIS A 303 -3.28 -14.08 5.26
CA HIS A 303 -3.87 -12.74 5.27
C HIS A 303 -3.16 -11.83 6.26
N LEU A 304 -2.62 -10.72 5.79
CA LEU A 304 -1.97 -9.72 6.63
C LEU A 304 -3.02 -8.78 7.24
N GLN A 305 -2.88 -8.49 8.51
CA GLN A 305 -3.68 -7.49 9.21
C GLN A 305 -2.76 -6.55 9.97
N PRO A 306 -3.08 -5.25 10.05
CA PRO A 306 -2.31 -4.36 10.91
C PRO A 306 -2.66 -4.60 12.37
N LYS A 307 -1.70 -4.41 13.27
CA LYS A 307 -1.94 -4.36 14.72
C LYS A 307 -2.80 -3.15 15.08
N GLU A 308 -2.50 -2.01 14.47
CA GLU A 308 -3.25 -0.77 14.63
C GLU A 308 -3.50 -0.14 13.25
N PRO A 309 -4.62 0.55 13.04
CA PRO A 309 -4.86 1.27 11.80
C PRO A 309 -3.95 2.49 11.68
N VAL A 310 -3.68 2.93 10.43
CA VAL A 310 -2.93 4.16 10.19
C VAL A 310 -3.74 5.38 10.63
N ARG A 311 -3.08 6.31 11.32
CA ARG A 311 -3.67 7.60 11.68
C ARG A 311 -3.35 8.62 10.59
N ALA A 312 -4.39 9.15 9.96
CA ALA A 312 -4.24 10.27 9.04
C ALA A 312 -3.88 11.56 9.81
N LEU A 313 -3.24 12.49 9.11
CA LEU A 313 -2.91 13.80 9.66
C LEU A 313 -4.05 14.77 9.39
N ALA A 314 -4.48 15.53 10.40
CA ALA A 314 -5.65 16.43 10.34
C ALA A 314 -5.56 17.46 9.19
N ASP A 315 -4.36 17.99 8.93
CA ASP A 315 -4.15 18.95 7.83
C ASP A 315 -4.41 18.32 6.47
N TYR A 316 -3.99 17.08 6.27
CA TYR A 316 -4.25 16.34 5.04
C TYR A 316 -5.70 15.89 4.93
N ASP A 317 -6.35 15.54 6.04
CA ASP A 317 -7.79 15.24 6.05
C ASP A 317 -8.60 16.46 5.59
N ALA A 318 -8.27 17.66 6.08
CA ALA A 318 -8.89 18.90 5.64
C ALA A 318 -8.63 19.19 4.14
N LEU A 319 -7.40 18.91 3.68
CA LEU A 319 -7.01 19.12 2.29
C LEU A 319 -7.79 18.20 1.34
N VAL A 320 -7.78 16.88 1.58
CA VAL A 320 -8.46 15.91 0.70
C VAL A 320 -9.97 16.04 0.75
N ALA A 321 -10.55 16.45 1.91
CA ALA A 321 -11.97 16.74 2.01
C ALA A 321 -12.41 17.92 1.12
N ARG A 322 -11.54 18.92 0.95
CA ARG A 322 -11.78 20.04 -0.01
C ARG A 322 -11.68 19.57 -1.45
N GLU A 323 -10.66 18.77 -1.78
CA GLU A 323 -10.50 18.21 -3.12
C GLU A 323 -11.69 17.31 -3.51
N LEU A 324 -12.19 16.50 -2.57
CA LEU A 324 -13.36 15.66 -2.80
C LEU A 324 -14.65 16.48 -3.07
N LYS A 325 -14.84 17.59 -2.35
CA LYS A 325 -15.96 18.51 -2.60
C LYS A 325 -15.84 19.23 -3.94
N GLY A 326 -14.63 19.65 -4.31
CA GLY A 326 -14.34 20.37 -5.56
C GLY A 326 -14.45 19.49 -6.82
N SER A 327 -14.22 18.17 -6.69
CA SER A 327 -14.35 17.23 -7.80
C SER A 327 -15.79 16.93 -8.22
N GLY A 328 -16.77 17.60 -7.61
CA GLY A 328 -18.20 17.42 -7.86
C GLY A 328 -18.54 15.94 -7.85
N SER A 329 -19.10 15.44 -6.77
CA SER A 329 -19.38 14.00 -6.52
C SER A 329 -19.67 13.23 -7.83
N VAL A 330 -18.66 12.57 -8.41
CA VAL A 330 -18.84 11.58 -9.49
C VAL A 330 -19.60 10.35 -8.97
N ALA A 331 -19.93 10.35 -7.67
CA ALA A 331 -20.64 9.27 -7.00
C ALA A 331 -22.09 9.09 -7.48
N ASP A 332 -22.68 10.05 -8.21
CA ASP A 332 -24.06 10.02 -8.71
C ASP A 332 -24.22 10.06 -10.23
N ALA A 333 -23.16 9.91 -11.00
CA ALA A 333 -23.30 9.63 -12.42
C ALA A 333 -23.99 8.26 -12.56
N ARG A 334 -25.32 8.27 -12.65
CA ARG A 334 -26.12 7.13 -13.12
C ARG A 334 -25.45 6.62 -14.39
N PRO A 335 -25.27 5.29 -14.57
CA PRO A 335 -24.92 4.76 -15.87
C PRO A 335 -25.98 5.30 -16.85
N ALA A 336 -25.54 5.94 -17.91
CA ALA A 336 -26.43 6.36 -18.97
C ALA A 336 -27.24 5.15 -19.38
N ALA A 337 -28.53 5.19 -19.10
CA ALA A 337 -29.45 4.17 -19.58
C ALA A 337 -29.28 4.16 -21.09
N ASN A 338 -28.86 3.02 -21.64
CA ASN A 338 -28.86 2.80 -23.08
C ASN A 338 -30.28 3.05 -23.57
N ALA A 339 -30.52 4.25 -24.08
CA ALA A 339 -31.72 4.57 -24.81
C ALA A 339 -31.70 3.72 -26.10
N VAL A 340 -32.32 2.57 -26.05
CA VAL A 340 -32.66 1.79 -27.24
C VAL A 340 -33.62 2.67 -28.04
N ARG A 341 -33.12 3.38 -29.05
CA ARG A 341 -33.96 4.02 -30.07
C ARG A 341 -34.61 2.89 -30.89
N THR A 342 -35.83 2.60 -30.58
CA THR A 342 -36.68 1.80 -31.46
C THR A 342 -36.96 2.61 -32.72
N ILE A 343 -36.32 2.25 -33.82
CA ILE A 343 -36.66 2.80 -35.15
C ILE A 343 -37.86 2.03 -35.63
N THR A 344 -39.03 2.63 -35.48
CA THR A 344 -40.25 2.14 -36.18
C THR A 344 -40.14 2.54 -37.65
N ARG A 345 -39.98 1.56 -38.54
CA ARG A 345 -40.21 1.73 -39.96
C ARG A 345 -41.70 2.10 -40.18
N ARG A 346 -41.99 3.26 -40.70
CA ARG A 346 -43.26 3.55 -41.32
C ARG A 346 -43.30 2.78 -42.63
N ALA A 347 -44.32 1.90 -42.77
CA ALA A 347 -44.71 1.33 -44.05
C ALA A 347 -45.59 2.37 -44.75
N ASP A 348 -45.19 2.80 -45.93
CA ASP A 348 -46.05 3.36 -46.94
C ASP A 348 -46.39 2.28 -47.97
#